data_98f73c6d1b0bf4c723d42ba6fadac1d8
#
_entry.id   98f73c6d1b0bf4c723d42ba6fadac1d8
#
_cell.length_a   1.000
_cell.length_b   1.000
_cell.length_c   1.000
_cell.angle_alpha   90.00
_cell.angle_beta   90.00
_cell.angle_gamma   90.00
#
_symmetry.space_group_name_H-M   'P 1'
#
loop_
_entity.id
_entity.type
_entity.pdbx_description
1 polymer ?
#
loop_
_entity_poly.entity_id
_entity_poly.type
_entity_poly.pdbx_seq_one_letter_code
_entity_poly.pdbx_strand_id
1 'polypeptide(L)'
;MKKNSIETSLTTQSLVIKSIWSYALPSTARLWSSVLEKMPRNIYTFSIRYLGNCLPNRSNTHRWGAAVSGLCSFCPNRQTLGHVIGGCKISLEEKRFNWRHNSILLSLARATKALPFVTVYCDIEECQEFLSPSIISGDSFRPNMIVVREKEIFVIELTVGFEPNMQKNALRKQQRYKPLIDSLSKTQSVHFLNLSVGAAGIISNDAANIFNWMKNLGFSQKESEYLIRKTINICIRTTYYLFCRRDKPWETPKLLSW
;
A
#
# COMPACT_ATOMS: atom_id res chain seq x y z
N MET A 1 14.20 -2.43 36.41
CA MET A 1 13.03 -2.18 35.55
C MET A 1 13.29 -1.28 34.34
N LYS A 2 14.07 -0.19 34.39
CA LYS A 2 14.34 0.71 33.26
C LYS A 2 15.13 0.07 32.11
N LYS A 3 16.08 -0.84 32.36
CA LYS A 3 16.96 -1.45 31.35
C LYS A 3 16.18 -2.33 30.37
N ASN A 4 15.29 -3.19 30.86
CA ASN A 4 14.46 -4.07 30.02
C ASN A 4 13.47 -3.28 29.15
N SER A 5 12.99 -2.11 29.62
CA SER A 5 12.10 -1.23 28.84
C SER A 5 12.81 -0.58 27.64
N ILE A 6 14.09 -0.23 27.79
CA ILE A 6 14.92 0.36 26.73
C ILE A 6 15.26 -0.70 25.68
N GLU A 7 15.66 -1.92 26.09
CA GLU A 7 15.96 -3.02 25.16
C GLU A 7 14.73 -3.46 24.35
N THR A 8 13.56 -3.55 24.99
CA THR A 8 12.29 -3.84 24.28
C THR A 8 11.92 -2.72 23.29
N SER A 9 12.19 -1.46 23.66
CA SER A 9 11.96 -0.31 22.78
C SER A 9 12.87 -0.32 21.56
N LEU A 10 14.15 -0.60 21.73
CA LEU A 10 15.14 -0.67 20.65
C LEU A 10 14.86 -1.86 19.70
N THR A 11 14.46 -3.02 20.23
CA THR A 11 14.07 -4.17 19.41
C THR A 11 12.82 -3.90 18.58
N THR A 12 11.81 -3.22 19.13
CA THR A 12 10.60 -2.86 18.37
C THR A 12 10.89 -1.82 17.28
N GLN A 13 11.73 -0.82 17.57
CA GLN A 13 12.19 0.15 16.57
C GLN A 13 13.02 -0.53 15.47
N SER A 14 13.92 -1.44 15.85
CA SER A 14 14.74 -2.17 14.89
C SER A 14 13.93 -3.09 13.98
N LEU A 15 12.80 -3.64 14.45
CA LEU A 15 11.92 -4.48 13.62
C LEU A 15 11.27 -3.69 12.47
N VAL A 16 10.78 -2.47 12.73
CA VAL A 16 10.20 -1.63 11.66
C VAL A 16 11.27 -1.23 10.66
N ILE A 17 12.40 -0.72 11.13
CA ILE A 17 13.54 -0.34 10.27
C ILE A 17 14.08 -1.54 9.50
N LYS A 18 14.27 -2.68 10.16
CA LYS A 18 14.74 -3.92 9.52
C LYS A 18 13.78 -4.40 8.44
N SER A 19 12.47 -4.38 8.70
CA SER A 19 11.45 -4.78 7.71
C SER A 19 11.49 -3.87 6.48
N ILE A 20 11.60 -2.55 6.68
CA ILE A 20 11.65 -1.58 5.59
C ILE A 20 12.85 -1.86 4.68
N TRP A 21 14.05 -1.95 5.23
CA TRP A 21 15.28 -2.10 4.42
C TRP A 21 15.48 -3.51 3.88
N SER A 22 14.99 -4.56 4.56
CA SER A 22 15.13 -5.95 4.09
C SER A 22 14.18 -6.28 2.94
N TYR A 23 13.04 -5.58 2.85
CA TYR A 23 12.01 -5.89 1.85
C TYR A 23 11.83 -4.80 0.80
N ALA A 24 12.53 -3.66 0.94
CA ALA A 24 12.46 -2.58 -0.04
C ALA A 24 13.06 -2.99 -1.39
N LEU A 25 12.39 -2.63 -2.47
CA LEU A 25 12.91 -2.78 -3.83
C LEU A 25 13.99 -1.73 -4.09
N PRO A 26 15.28 -2.12 -4.25
CA PRO A 26 16.39 -1.17 -4.37
C PRO A 26 16.25 -0.19 -5.53
N SER A 27 15.69 -0.64 -6.67
CA SER A 27 15.49 0.20 -7.86
C SER A 27 14.52 1.36 -7.63
N THR A 28 13.69 1.32 -6.58
CA THR A 28 12.74 2.39 -6.23
C THR A 28 13.23 3.30 -5.10
N ALA A 29 14.34 2.99 -4.46
CA ALA A 29 14.84 3.74 -3.30
C ALA A 29 15.11 5.23 -3.61
N ARG A 30 15.75 5.52 -4.76
CA ARG A 30 16.00 6.90 -5.21
C ARG A 30 14.69 7.65 -5.48
N LEU A 31 13.69 6.97 -6.06
CA LEU A 31 12.38 7.56 -6.32
C LEU A 31 11.68 7.91 -5.01
N TRP A 32 11.73 7.01 -4.02
CA TRP A 32 11.20 7.24 -2.69
C TRP A 32 11.84 8.46 -2.00
N SER A 33 13.18 8.55 -1.96
CA SER A 33 13.89 9.70 -1.39
C SER A 33 13.47 11.01 -2.07
N SER A 34 13.42 11.02 -3.40
CA SER A 34 13.05 12.21 -4.18
C SER A 34 11.61 12.68 -3.94
N VAL A 35 10.71 11.76 -3.60
CA VAL A 35 9.33 12.09 -3.21
C VAL A 35 9.30 12.65 -1.80
N LEU A 36 10.00 12.00 -0.86
CA LEU A 36 10.03 12.41 0.54
C LEU A 36 10.60 13.83 0.72
N GLU A 37 11.68 14.16 0.03
CA GLU A 37 12.31 15.48 0.06
C GLU A 37 11.37 16.61 -0.39
N LYS A 38 10.42 16.31 -1.29
CA LYS A 38 9.43 17.26 -1.80
C LYS A 38 8.14 17.33 -0.98
N MET A 39 8.04 16.55 0.10
CA MET A 39 6.85 16.58 0.96
C MET A 39 6.80 17.86 1.79
N PRO A 40 5.60 18.41 2.07
CA PRO A 40 5.42 19.44 3.09
C PRO A 40 6.07 19.03 4.42
N ARG A 41 6.64 20.00 5.15
CA ARG A 41 7.41 19.78 6.38
C ARG A 41 6.70 18.87 7.40
N ASN A 42 5.40 19.03 7.57
CA ASN A 42 4.59 18.21 8.49
C ASN A 42 4.52 16.75 8.05
N ILE A 43 4.38 16.47 6.75
CA ILE A 43 4.33 15.11 6.19
C ILE A 43 5.74 14.49 6.19
N TYR A 44 6.77 15.27 5.84
CA TYR A 44 8.16 14.84 5.95
C TYR A 44 8.50 14.40 7.38
N THR A 45 8.21 15.27 8.37
CA THR A 45 8.45 14.99 9.79
C THR A 45 7.66 13.76 10.26
N PHE A 46 6.41 13.62 9.81
CA PHE A 46 5.61 12.43 10.06
C PHE A 46 6.31 11.17 9.53
N SER A 47 6.77 11.20 8.28
CA SER A 47 7.41 10.05 7.64
C SER A 47 8.69 9.62 8.38
N ILE A 48 9.54 10.56 8.78
CA ILE A 48 10.75 10.25 9.57
C ILE A 48 10.38 9.63 10.93
N ARG A 49 9.38 10.20 11.63
CA ARG A 49 8.90 9.64 12.90
C ARG A 49 8.21 8.28 12.73
N TYR A 50 7.55 8.06 11.58
CA TYR A 50 6.98 6.77 11.23
C TYR A 50 8.09 5.70 11.13
N LEU A 51 9.15 5.97 10.36
CA LEU A 51 10.30 5.07 10.21
C LEU A 51 10.92 4.73 11.58
N GLY A 52 11.09 5.73 12.46
CA GLY A 52 11.62 5.54 13.80
C GLY A 52 10.63 4.93 14.80
N ASN A 53 9.39 4.58 14.41
CA ASN A 53 8.30 4.13 15.29
C ASN A 53 8.09 5.05 16.52
N CYS A 54 8.30 6.36 16.32
CA CYS A 54 8.19 7.39 17.38
C CYS A 54 7.05 8.39 17.11
N LEU A 55 6.03 7.98 16.35
CA LEU A 55 4.79 8.75 16.21
C LEU A 55 3.99 8.74 17.52
N PRO A 56 3.29 9.83 17.86
CA PRO A 56 2.51 9.95 19.09
C PRO A 56 1.16 9.20 18.99
N ASN A 57 1.20 7.88 18.73
CA ASN A 57 0.06 7.01 18.97
C ASN A 57 -0.10 6.77 20.49
N ARG A 58 -1.27 6.32 20.95
CA ARG A 58 -1.54 6.17 22.38
C ARG A 58 -0.59 5.20 23.08
N SER A 59 -0.15 4.14 22.43
CA SER A 59 0.84 3.21 22.98
C SER A 59 2.18 3.90 23.26
N ASN A 60 2.64 4.77 22.35
CA ASN A 60 3.87 5.52 22.51
C ASN A 60 3.72 6.63 23.56
N THR A 61 2.64 7.41 23.52
CA THR A 61 2.40 8.49 24.48
C THR A 61 2.23 7.97 25.91
N HIS A 62 1.57 6.81 26.08
CA HIS A 62 1.49 6.14 27.38
C HIS A 62 2.88 5.68 27.87
N ARG A 63 3.69 5.07 26.99
CA ARG A 63 5.06 4.66 27.32
C ARG A 63 5.95 5.85 27.72
N TRP A 64 5.71 7.02 27.13
CA TRP A 64 6.43 8.26 27.46
C TRP A 64 5.90 8.97 28.73
N GLY A 65 4.83 8.45 29.36
CA GLY A 65 4.19 9.06 30.52
C GLY A 65 3.29 10.24 30.16
N ALA A 66 3.03 10.51 28.90
CA ALA A 66 2.21 11.63 28.42
C ALA A 66 0.72 11.29 28.25
N ALA A 67 0.33 10.04 28.45
CA ALA A 67 -1.06 9.59 28.42
C ALA A 67 -1.33 8.53 29.49
N VAL A 68 -2.54 8.55 30.06
CA VAL A 68 -2.98 7.61 31.09
C VAL A 68 -3.13 6.18 30.53
N SER A 69 -3.55 6.03 29.28
CA SER A 69 -3.82 4.74 28.65
C SER A 69 -3.22 4.65 27.25
N GLY A 70 -2.70 3.47 26.91
CA GLY A 70 -2.22 3.11 25.57
C GLY A 70 -3.25 2.44 24.68
N LEU A 71 -4.52 2.36 25.11
CA LEU A 71 -5.61 1.69 24.38
C LEU A 71 -6.14 2.56 23.23
N CYS A 72 -6.67 1.91 22.22
CA CYS A 72 -7.37 2.58 21.11
C CYS A 72 -8.67 3.21 21.61
N SER A 73 -9.07 4.35 21.02
CA SER A 73 -10.34 5.02 21.35
C SER A 73 -11.56 4.29 20.78
N PHE A 74 -11.37 3.39 19.82
CA PHE A 74 -12.47 2.72 19.12
C PHE A 74 -12.60 1.24 19.48
N CYS A 75 -11.55 0.59 20.02
CA CYS A 75 -11.58 -0.84 20.32
C CYS A 75 -10.63 -1.16 21.52
N PRO A 76 -10.77 -2.32 22.17
CA PRO A 76 -10.02 -2.66 23.39
C PRO A 76 -8.51 -2.94 23.15
N ASN A 77 -8.03 -2.89 21.92
CA ASN A 77 -6.64 -3.19 21.61
C ASN A 77 -5.71 -2.00 21.90
N ARG A 78 -4.42 -2.28 22.12
CA ARG A 78 -3.40 -1.22 22.21
C ARG A 78 -3.27 -0.47 20.90
N GLN A 79 -3.24 0.86 20.95
CA GLN A 79 -3.07 1.70 19.77
C GLN A 79 -1.58 1.80 19.40
N THR A 80 -1.00 0.71 18.92
CA THR A 80 0.34 0.68 18.32
C THR A 80 0.34 1.31 16.92
N LEU A 81 1.50 1.56 16.34
CA LEU A 81 1.60 2.05 14.97
C LEU A 81 0.93 1.08 13.97
N GLY A 82 1.25 -0.22 14.07
CA GLY A 82 0.64 -1.24 13.20
C GLY A 82 -0.87 -1.33 13.36
N HIS A 83 -1.39 -1.15 14.59
CA HIS A 83 -2.82 -1.11 14.85
C HIS A 83 -3.50 0.08 14.12
N VAL A 84 -2.92 1.27 14.23
CA VAL A 84 -3.46 2.48 13.55
C VAL A 84 -3.44 2.34 12.04
N ILE A 85 -2.39 1.74 11.49
CA ILE A 85 -2.12 1.74 10.04
C ILE A 85 -2.84 0.61 9.30
N GLY A 86 -3.21 -0.49 9.98
CA GLY A 86 -3.83 -1.61 9.28
C GLY A 86 -4.49 -2.66 10.17
N GLY A 87 -4.51 -2.47 11.51
CA GLY A 87 -4.99 -3.49 12.44
C GLY A 87 -6.24 -3.13 13.25
N CYS A 88 -6.76 -1.92 13.17
CA CYS A 88 -7.96 -1.53 13.90
C CYS A 88 -9.21 -2.08 13.24
N LYS A 89 -10.00 -2.90 14.00
CA LYS A 89 -11.24 -3.50 13.51
C LYS A 89 -12.26 -2.44 13.06
N ILE A 90 -12.47 -1.41 13.87
CA ILE A 90 -13.39 -0.31 13.51
C ILE A 90 -12.93 0.44 12.26
N SER A 91 -11.64 0.72 12.14
CA SER A 91 -11.09 1.35 10.93
C SER A 91 -11.23 0.47 9.67
N LEU A 92 -11.23 -0.87 9.83
CA LEU A 92 -11.53 -1.82 8.75
C LEU A 92 -13.00 -1.75 8.35
N GLU A 93 -13.92 -1.78 9.33
CA GLU A 93 -15.37 -1.67 9.12
C GLU A 93 -15.76 -0.34 8.45
N GLU A 94 -15.11 0.75 8.84
CA GLU A 94 -15.27 2.07 8.23
C GLU A 94 -14.56 2.23 6.87
N LYS A 95 -13.97 1.18 6.32
CA LYS A 95 -13.27 1.15 5.02
C LYS A 95 -12.11 2.17 4.90
N ARG A 96 -11.51 2.64 6.02
CA ARG A 96 -10.42 3.63 6.03
C ARG A 96 -9.21 3.14 5.23
N PHE A 97 -8.87 1.86 5.35
CA PHE A 97 -7.74 1.27 4.63
C PHE A 97 -8.05 1.01 3.16
N ASN A 98 -9.34 0.76 2.84
CA ASN A 98 -9.80 0.68 1.45
C ASN A 98 -9.64 2.02 0.74
N TRP A 99 -9.97 3.15 1.42
CA TRP A 99 -9.76 4.48 0.86
C TRP A 99 -8.30 4.73 0.45
N ARG A 100 -7.32 4.36 1.28
CA ARG A 100 -5.89 4.44 0.94
C ARG A 100 -5.54 3.55 -0.25
N HIS A 101 -5.98 2.29 -0.21
CA HIS A 101 -5.76 1.31 -1.27
C HIS A 101 -6.37 1.80 -2.60
N ASN A 102 -7.63 2.19 -2.59
CA ASN A 102 -8.35 2.61 -3.78
C ASN A 102 -7.82 3.92 -4.36
N SER A 103 -7.28 4.83 -3.54
CA SER A 103 -6.58 6.03 -4.04
C SER A 103 -5.35 5.69 -4.90
N ILE A 104 -4.56 4.71 -4.49
CA ILE A 104 -3.41 4.23 -5.28
C ILE A 104 -3.90 3.51 -6.53
N LEU A 105 -4.85 2.59 -6.37
CA LEU A 105 -5.39 1.77 -7.45
C LEU A 105 -6.01 2.64 -8.55
N LEU A 106 -6.80 3.66 -8.19
CA LEU A 106 -7.40 4.60 -9.12
C LEU A 106 -6.33 5.35 -9.94
N SER A 107 -5.26 5.77 -9.29
CA SER A 107 -4.16 6.46 -9.98
C SER A 107 -3.47 5.57 -11.02
N LEU A 108 -3.25 4.29 -10.68
CA LEU A 108 -2.68 3.31 -11.61
C LEU A 108 -3.66 3.01 -12.76
N ALA A 109 -4.94 2.78 -12.44
CA ALA A 109 -5.97 2.46 -13.43
C ALA A 109 -6.16 3.58 -14.45
N ARG A 110 -6.22 4.86 -14.01
CA ARG A 110 -6.35 6.01 -14.92
C ARG A 110 -5.15 6.18 -15.83
N ALA A 111 -3.94 6.01 -15.29
CA ALA A 111 -2.73 6.07 -16.10
C ALA A 111 -2.69 4.95 -17.15
N THR A 112 -3.11 3.75 -16.76
CA THR A 112 -3.19 2.61 -17.68
C THR A 112 -4.25 2.81 -18.74
N LYS A 113 -5.44 3.34 -18.39
CA LYS A 113 -6.52 3.64 -19.34
C LYS A 113 -6.13 4.66 -20.41
N ALA A 114 -5.15 5.51 -20.11
CA ALA A 114 -4.61 6.47 -21.08
C ALA A 114 -3.71 5.86 -22.16
N LEU A 115 -3.29 4.60 -21.99
CA LEU A 115 -2.52 3.88 -23.00
C LEU A 115 -3.41 3.49 -24.18
N PRO A 116 -2.86 3.42 -25.41
CA PRO A 116 -3.61 2.98 -26.58
C PRO A 116 -3.92 1.48 -26.52
N PHE A 117 -5.06 1.10 -27.09
CA PHE A 117 -5.45 -0.29 -27.33
C PHE A 117 -5.52 -1.17 -26.07
N VAL A 118 -5.90 -0.60 -24.93
CA VAL A 118 -6.09 -1.33 -23.67
C VAL A 118 -7.54 -1.27 -23.19
N THR A 119 -8.01 -2.38 -22.62
CA THR A 119 -9.25 -2.41 -21.82
C THR A 119 -8.86 -2.63 -20.37
N VAL A 120 -9.32 -1.75 -19.48
CA VAL A 120 -8.97 -1.77 -18.06
C VAL A 120 -10.19 -2.18 -17.23
N TYR A 121 -10.03 -3.24 -16.45
CA TYR A 121 -10.97 -3.69 -15.43
C TYR A 121 -10.36 -3.40 -14.07
N CYS A 122 -11.09 -2.74 -13.19
CA CYS A 122 -10.57 -2.31 -11.90
C CYS A 122 -11.61 -2.47 -10.78
N ASP A 123 -11.19 -3.07 -9.65
CA ASP A 123 -12.06 -3.34 -8.52
C ASP A 123 -12.14 -2.14 -7.57
N ILE A 124 -12.84 -1.09 -8.00
CA ILE A 124 -13.14 0.11 -7.20
C ILE A 124 -14.66 0.35 -7.26
N GLU A 125 -15.37 -0.04 -6.20
CA GLU A 125 -16.84 0.02 -6.13
C GLU A 125 -17.40 1.44 -6.37
N GLU A 126 -16.71 2.47 -5.86
CA GLU A 126 -17.15 3.87 -5.97
C GLU A 126 -16.84 4.52 -7.33
N CYS A 127 -16.19 3.78 -8.24
CA CYS A 127 -15.74 4.32 -9.51
C CYS A 127 -16.35 3.57 -10.71
N GLN A 128 -17.43 4.13 -11.27
CA GLN A 128 -18.08 3.56 -12.46
C GLN A 128 -17.28 3.74 -13.77
N GLU A 129 -16.14 4.41 -13.69
CA GLU A 129 -15.25 4.65 -14.84
C GLU A 129 -14.63 3.35 -15.38
N PHE A 130 -14.56 2.30 -14.55
CA PHE A 130 -13.97 1.01 -14.87
C PHE A 130 -14.98 -0.12 -14.76
N LEU A 131 -14.77 -1.17 -15.59
CA LEU A 131 -15.52 -2.40 -15.47
C LEU A 131 -14.99 -3.25 -14.32
N SER A 132 -15.85 -4.11 -13.77
CA SER A 132 -15.44 -5.07 -12.73
C SER A 132 -14.51 -6.15 -13.29
N PRO A 133 -13.45 -6.56 -12.59
CA PRO A 133 -12.59 -7.65 -13.01
C PRO A 133 -13.28 -9.03 -13.06
N SER A 134 -14.40 -9.21 -12.37
CA SER A 134 -15.19 -10.46 -12.34
C SER A 134 -15.61 -10.94 -13.73
N ILE A 135 -15.71 -10.05 -14.70
CA ILE A 135 -16.04 -10.39 -16.10
C ILE A 135 -15.01 -11.33 -16.76
N ILE A 136 -13.74 -11.30 -16.26
CA ILE A 136 -12.66 -12.17 -16.78
C ILE A 136 -12.37 -13.32 -15.82
N SER A 137 -12.38 -13.08 -14.51
CA SER A 137 -11.91 -14.02 -13.50
C SER A 137 -13.01 -14.76 -12.74
N GLY A 138 -14.28 -14.36 -12.92
CA GLY A 138 -15.39 -14.85 -12.10
C GLY A 138 -15.32 -14.38 -10.64
N ASP A 139 -16.30 -14.80 -9.81
CA ASP A 139 -16.41 -14.31 -8.43
C ASP A 139 -15.34 -14.85 -7.48
N SER A 140 -14.72 -16.00 -7.82
CA SER A 140 -13.72 -16.67 -6.96
C SER A 140 -12.40 -15.92 -6.89
N PHE A 141 -12.02 -15.21 -7.95
CA PHE A 141 -10.76 -14.48 -8.06
C PHE A 141 -11.03 -13.06 -8.56
N ARG A 142 -10.96 -12.10 -7.66
CA ARG A 142 -11.11 -10.66 -7.99
C ARG A 142 -9.77 -9.95 -7.78
N PRO A 143 -8.85 -9.98 -8.77
CA PRO A 143 -7.66 -9.16 -8.70
C PRO A 143 -8.02 -7.68 -8.75
N ASN A 144 -7.21 -6.83 -8.15
CA ASN A 144 -7.52 -5.41 -8.05
C ASN A 144 -7.59 -4.71 -9.41
N MET A 145 -6.78 -5.13 -10.38
CA MET A 145 -6.86 -4.62 -11.74
C MET A 145 -6.45 -5.68 -12.76
N ILE A 146 -7.19 -5.74 -13.86
CA ILE A 146 -6.84 -6.53 -15.04
C ILE A 146 -6.82 -5.60 -16.24
N VAL A 147 -5.80 -5.73 -17.07
CA VAL A 147 -5.69 -5.00 -18.32
C VAL A 147 -5.56 -6.00 -19.45
N VAL A 148 -6.40 -5.85 -20.45
CA VAL A 148 -6.37 -6.65 -21.68
C VAL A 148 -5.83 -5.78 -22.81
N ARG A 149 -4.80 -6.29 -23.48
CA ARG A 149 -4.22 -5.68 -24.67
C ARG A 149 -3.98 -6.78 -25.69
N GLU A 150 -4.80 -6.80 -26.75
CA GLU A 150 -4.77 -7.85 -27.78
C GLU A 150 -4.89 -9.26 -27.17
N LYS A 151 -3.81 -10.07 -27.22
CA LYS A 151 -3.74 -11.43 -26.65
C LYS A 151 -2.98 -11.50 -25.35
N GLU A 152 -2.65 -10.35 -24.75
CA GLU A 152 -1.92 -10.24 -23.50
C GLU A 152 -2.86 -9.82 -22.37
N ILE A 153 -2.69 -10.44 -21.22
CA ILE A 153 -3.38 -10.08 -19.96
C ILE A 153 -2.36 -9.61 -18.95
N PHE A 154 -2.57 -8.41 -18.42
CA PHE A 154 -1.79 -7.85 -17.34
C PHE A 154 -2.65 -7.85 -16.07
N VAL A 155 -2.16 -8.48 -15.02
CA VAL A 155 -2.87 -8.60 -13.74
C VAL A 155 -2.07 -7.88 -12.66
N ILE A 156 -2.72 -6.95 -11.96
CA ILE A 156 -2.17 -6.32 -10.76
C ILE A 156 -2.97 -6.78 -9.54
N GLU A 157 -2.26 -7.23 -8.54
CA GLU A 157 -2.75 -7.38 -7.19
C GLU A 157 -2.01 -6.40 -6.27
N LEU A 158 -2.72 -5.37 -5.83
CA LEU A 158 -2.19 -4.32 -4.96
C LEU A 158 -2.39 -4.69 -3.49
N THR A 159 -1.37 -4.49 -2.69
CA THR A 159 -1.46 -4.54 -1.22
C THR A 159 -0.84 -3.27 -0.65
N VAL A 160 -1.57 -2.59 0.24
CA VAL A 160 -1.05 -1.43 0.97
C VAL A 160 -1.19 -1.70 2.47
N GLY A 161 -0.06 -1.76 3.18
CA GLY A 161 -0.09 -2.18 4.57
C GLY A 161 1.10 -1.77 5.42
N PHE A 162 1.09 -2.24 6.65
CA PHE A 162 2.19 -2.05 7.58
C PHE A 162 3.38 -2.93 7.17
N GLU A 163 4.57 -2.36 7.08
CA GLU A 163 5.77 -2.97 6.49
C GLU A 163 6.12 -4.36 7.04
N PRO A 164 6.06 -4.63 8.37
CA PRO A 164 6.31 -5.96 8.91
C PRO A 164 5.40 -7.07 8.38
N ASN A 165 4.25 -6.73 7.82
CA ASN A 165 3.29 -7.69 7.27
C ASN A 165 3.40 -7.88 5.75
N MET A 166 4.24 -7.10 5.06
CA MET A 166 4.28 -7.07 3.59
C MET A 166 4.61 -8.43 2.98
N GLN A 167 5.71 -9.06 3.41
CA GLN A 167 6.13 -10.35 2.86
C GLN A 167 5.06 -11.44 3.02
N LYS A 168 4.48 -11.56 4.23
CA LYS A 168 3.40 -12.51 4.49
C LYS A 168 2.18 -12.26 3.58
N ASN A 169 1.80 -11.00 3.41
CA ASN A 169 0.69 -10.63 2.55
C ASN A 169 0.99 -10.91 1.06
N ALA A 170 2.19 -10.61 0.61
CA ALA A 170 2.63 -10.85 -0.77
C ALA A 170 2.59 -12.35 -1.11
N LEU A 171 3.16 -13.21 -0.25
CA LEU A 171 3.13 -14.66 -0.42
C LEU A 171 1.70 -15.21 -0.48
N ARG A 172 0.83 -14.76 0.45
CA ARG A 172 -0.58 -15.17 0.47
C ARG A 172 -1.30 -14.80 -0.84
N LYS A 173 -1.06 -13.59 -1.36
CA LYS A 173 -1.65 -13.12 -2.63
C LYS A 173 -1.12 -13.91 -3.81
N GLN A 174 0.16 -14.14 -3.89
CA GLN A 174 0.78 -14.94 -4.94
C GLN A 174 0.19 -16.37 -4.99
N GLN A 175 0.06 -17.02 -3.83
CA GLN A 175 -0.55 -18.35 -3.73
C GLN A 175 -2.03 -18.32 -4.15
N ARG A 176 -2.78 -17.30 -3.72
CA ARG A 176 -4.20 -17.17 -4.04
C ARG A 176 -4.44 -17.07 -5.55
N TYR A 177 -3.65 -16.24 -6.25
CA TYR A 177 -3.88 -15.98 -7.67
C TYR A 177 -3.15 -16.93 -8.62
N LYS A 178 -2.26 -17.80 -8.09
CA LYS A 178 -1.56 -18.80 -8.91
C LYS A 178 -2.50 -19.65 -9.78
N PRO A 179 -3.61 -20.23 -9.28
CA PRO A 179 -4.50 -21.02 -10.13
C PRO A 179 -5.15 -20.21 -11.26
N LEU A 180 -5.48 -18.94 -11.01
CA LEU A 180 -6.01 -18.04 -12.04
C LEU A 180 -4.97 -17.80 -13.14
N ILE A 181 -3.74 -17.44 -12.73
CA ILE A 181 -2.64 -17.19 -13.66
C ILE A 181 -2.33 -18.42 -14.51
N ASP A 182 -2.23 -19.60 -13.88
CA ASP A 182 -1.98 -20.87 -14.55
C ASP A 182 -3.10 -21.22 -15.55
N SER A 183 -4.35 -20.88 -15.23
CA SER A 183 -5.51 -21.10 -16.12
C SER A 183 -5.46 -20.16 -17.33
N LEU A 184 -5.27 -18.86 -17.12
CA LEU A 184 -5.21 -17.86 -18.17
C LEU A 184 -4.00 -18.07 -19.10
N SER A 185 -2.87 -18.51 -18.55
CA SER A 185 -1.63 -18.76 -19.31
C SER A 185 -1.74 -19.90 -20.33
N LYS A 186 -2.80 -20.70 -20.28
CA LYS A 186 -3.04 -21.77 -21.28
C LYS A 186 -3.47 -21.21 -22.65
N THR A 187 -4.06 -20.04 -22.68
CA THR A 187 -4.66 -19.45 -23.88
C THR A 187 -4.10 -18.08 -24.25
N GLN A 188 -3.45 -17.40 -23.31
CA GLN A 188 -2.99 -16.01 -23.48
C GLN A 188 -1.64 -15.80 -22.80
N SER A 189 -0.91 -14.77 -23.20
CA SER A 189 0.28 -14.31 -22.48
C SER A 189 -0.15 -13.54 -21.23
N VAL A 190 0.29 -13.99 -20.05
CA VAL A 190 -0.12 -13.38 -18.76
C VAL A 190 1.06 -12.76 -18.03
N HIS A 191 0.92 -11.49 -17.69
CA HIS A 191 1.90 -10.71 -16.94
C HIS A 191 1.33 -10.37 -15.55
N PHE A 192 1.79 -11.07 -14.52
CA PHE A 192 1.33 -10.85 -13.14
C PHE A 192 2.27 -9.91 -12.38
N LEU A 193 1.70 -8.91 -11.71
CA LEU A 193 2.38 -8.01 -10.78
C LEU A 193 1.72 -8.08 -9.40
N ASN A 194 2.47 -8.59 -8.42
CA ASN A 194 2.10 -8.50 -7.01
C ASN A 194 2.73 -7.22 -6.42
N LEU A 195 1.97 -6.14 -6.45
CA LEU A 195 2.45 -4.82 -6.01
C LEU A 195 2.16 -4.62 -4.51
N SER A 196 3.15 -4.86 -3.68
CA SER A 196 3.08 -4.58 -2.25
C SER A 196 3.76 -3.26 -1.91
N VAL A 197 2.99 -2.33 -1.31
CA VAL A 197 3.45 -1.00 -0.90
C VAL A 197 3.27 -0.86 0.60
N GLY A 198 4.35 -0.56 1.31
CA GLY A 198 4.31 -0.22 2.73
C GLY A 198 3.63 1.13 2.97
N ALA A 199 3.11 1.33 4.17
CA ALA A 199 2.41 2.56 4.51
C ALA A 199 3.30 3.82 4.46
N ALA A 200 4.63 3.65 4.57
CA ALA A 200 5.60 4.70 4.31
C ALA A 200 5.91 4.92 2.81
N GLY A 201 5.19 4.25 1.91
CA GLY A 201 5.44 4.33 0.46
C GLY A 201 6.59 3.46 -0.04
N ILE A 202 7.08 2.53 0.75
CA ILE A 202 8.16 1.61 0.38
C ILE A 202 7.58 0.49 -0.50
N ILE A 203 8.10 0.33 -1.71
CA ILE A 203 7.72 -0.77 -2.61
C ILE A 203 8.54 -2.01 -2.26
N SER A 204 7.87 -3.16 -2.14
CA SER A 204 8.49 -4.43 -1.78
C SER A 204 9.23 -5.08 -2.94
N ASN A 205 10.25 -5.87 -2.62
CA ASN A 205 10.96 -6.74 -3.56
C ASN A 205 10.06 -7.73 -4.30
N ASP A 206 8.87 -8.05 -3.78
CA ASP A 206 7.88 -8.89 -4.47
C ASP A 206 7.44 -8.28 -5.81
N ALA A 207 7.59 -6.96 -5.96
CA ALA A 207 7.35 -6.23 -7.21
C ALA A 207 8.64 -5.99 -8.02
N ALA A 208 9.66 -6.85 -7.92
CA ALA A 208 10.94 -6.67 -8.61
C ALA A 208 10.81 -6.54 -10.14
N ASN A 209 9.75 -7.12 -10.71
CA ASN A 209 9.44 -7.06 -12.14
C ASN A 209 8.65 -5.80 -12.55
N ILE A 210 8.37 -4.84 -11.64
CA ILE A 210 7.45 -3.71 -11.89
C ILE A 210 7.82 -2.89 -13.13
N PHE A 211 9.10 -2.58 -13.35
CA PHE A 211 9.52 -1.81 -14.51
C PHE A 211 9.35 -2.60 -15.82
N ASN A 212 9.68 -3.89 -15.82
CA ASN A 212 9.46 -4.76 -16.98
C ASN A 212 7.95 -4.93 -17.25
N TRP A 213 7.16 -5.11 -16.22
CA TRP A 213 5.71 -5.21 -16.33
C TRP A 213 5.12 -3.94 -16.94
N MET A 214 5.52 -2.75 -16.46
CA MET A 214 5.07 -1.47 -17.02
C MET A 214 5.54 -1.27 -18.46
N LYS A 215 6.79 -1.63 -18.78
CA LYS A 215 7.33 -1.57 -20.14
C LYS A 215 6.54 -2.46 -21.10
N ASN A 216 6.25 -3.70 -20.70
CA ASN A 216 5.48 -4.64 -21.51
C ASN A 216 4.05 -4.12 -21.74
N LEU A 217 3.47 -3.43 -20.75
CA LEU A 217 2.15 -2.81 -20.89
C LEU A 217 2.17 -1.58 -21.81
N GLY A 218 3.33 -1.00 -22.09
CA GLY A 218 3.48 0.12 -23.02
C GLY A 218 3.95 1.44 -22.39
N PHE A 219 4.26 1.47 -21.07
CA PHE A 219 4.83 2.64 -20.45
C PHE A 219 6.31 2.82 -20.80
N SER A 220 6.72 4.04 -21.12
CA SER A 220 8.13 4.41 -21.15
C SER A 220 8.76 4.38 -19.76
N GLN A 221 10.09 4.37 -19.69
CA GLN A 221 10.82 4.44 -18.42
C GLN A 221 10.43 5.69 -17.59
N LYS A 222 10.29 6.85 -18.24
CA LYS A 222 9.91 8.12 -17.58
C LYS A 222 8.49 8.06 -17.00
N GLU A 223 7.55 7.50 -17.72
CA GLU A 223 6.18 7.32 -17.25
C GLU A 223 6.11 6.31 -16.10
N SER A 224 6.85 5.21 -16.19
CA SER A 224 6.94 4.22 -15.12
C SER A 224 7.49 4.83 -13.83
N GLU A 225 8.59 5.58 -13.90
CA GLU A 225 9.14 6.30 -12.75
C GLU A 225 8.18 7.36 -12.20
N TYR A 226 7.48 8.09 -13.07
CA TYR A 226 6.46 9.05 -12.65
C TYR A 226 5.33 8.38 -11.89
N LEU A 227 4.81 7.25 -12.38
CA LEU A 227 3.75 6.49 -11.72
C LEU A 227 4.19 5.92 -10.37
N ILE A 228 5.42 5.43 -10.28
CA ILE A 228 6.00 4.96 -9.02
C ILE A 228 6.11 6.11 -8.02
N ARG A 229 6.63 7.28 -8.42
CA ARG A 229 6.66 8.47 -7.55
C ARG A 229 5.26 8.89 -7.11
N LYS A 230 4.28 8.84 -8.00
CA LYS A 230 2.88 9.16 -7.71
C LYS A 230 2.28 8.17 -6.71
N THR A 231 2.51 6.86 -6.89
CA THR A 231 2.11 5.81 -5.95
C THR A 231 2.69 6.05 -4.56
N ILE A 232 3.99 6.32 -4.45
CA ILE A 232 4.68 6.64 -3.20
C ILE A 232 4.06 7.89 -2.55
N ASN A 233 3.85 8.95 -3.32
CA ASN A 233 3.28 10.21 -2.85
C ASN A 233 1.87 10.02 -2.26
N ILE A 234 0.97 9.34 -3.00
CA ILE A 234 -0.39 9.05 -2.55
C ILE A 234 -0.34 8.20 -1.28
N CYS A 235 0.50 7.17 -1.24
CA CYS A 235 0.61 6.28 -0.08
C CYS A 235 1.02 7.04 1.19
N ILE A 236 2.05 7.87 1.13
CA ILE A 236 2.53 8.67 2.27
C ILE A 236 1.43 9.63 2.74
N ARG A 237 0.80 10.37 1.83
CA ARG A 237 -0.24 11.36 2.17
C ARG A 237 -1.49 10.72 2.77
N THR A 238 -1.95 9.62 2.20
CA THR A 238 -3.11 8.89 2.73
C THR A 238 -2.81 8.27 4.08
N THR A 239 -1.61 7.73 4.29
CA THR A 239 -1.17 7.21 5.58
C THR A 239 -1.07 8.32 6.64
N TYR A 240 -0.51 9.49 6.28
CA TYR A 240 -0.50 10.66 7.15
C TYR A 240 -1.93 11.09 7.55
N TYR A 241 -2.83 11.17 6.58
CA TYR A 241 -4.24 11.53 6.84
C TYR A 241 -4.92 10.51 7.77
N LEU A 242 -4.78 9.21 7.51
CA LEU A 242 -5.30 8.15 8.39
C LEU A 242 -4.78 8.29 9.82
N PHE A 243 -3.48 8.56 9.97
CA PHE A 243 -2.90 8.76 11.29
C PHE A 243 -3.47 10.00 11.99
N CYS A 244 -3.66 11.11 11.31
CA CYS A 244 -4.25 12.33 11.85
C CYS A 244 -5.72 12.15 12.25
N ARG A 245 -6.44 11.23 11.59
CA ARG A 245 -7.86 10.92 11.85
C ARG A 245 -8.06 9.71 12.77
N ARG A 246 -7.02 9.11 13.33
CA ARG A 246 -7.06 7.85 14.08
C ARG A 246 -8.00 7.82 15.30
N ASP A 247 -8.24 8.96 15.91
CA ASP A 247 -9.11 9.12 17.10
C ASP A 247 -10.37 9.95 16.80
N LYS A 248 -10.73 10.12 15.52
CA LYS A 248 -11.85 10.95 15.06
C LYS A 248 -12.84 10.13 14.23
N PRO A 249 -14.13 10.50 14.21
CA PRO A 249 -15.10 9.92 13.27
C PRO A 249 -14.59 9.97 11.83
N TRP A 250 -14.98 8.95 11.05
CA TRP A 250 -14.53 8.82 9.67
C TRP A 250 -15.62 9.27 8.71
N GLU A 251 -15.25 10.22 7.90
CA GLU A 251 -15.96 10.59 6.69
C GLU A 251 -15.03 10.28 5.54
N THR A 252 -15.42 9.39 4.63
CA THR A 252 -14.57 8.93 3.53
C THR A 252 -14.27 10.10 2.60
N PRO A 253 -13.01 10.56 2.51
CA PRO A 253 -12.66 11.62 1.57
C PRO A 253 -12.73 11.14 0.12
N LYS A 254 -12.77 12.07 -0.83
CA LYS A 254 -12.59 11.73 -2.25
C LYS A 254 -11.24 11.00 -2.44
N LEU A 255 -11.23 10.03 -3.37
CA LEU A 255 -10.01 9.32 -3.72
C LEU A 255 -8.95 10.30 -4.27
N LEU A 256 -7.71 10.13 -3.84
CA LEU A 256 -6.60 10.95 -4.32
C LEU A 256 -6.17 10.46 -5.71
N SER A 257 -6.31 11.31 -6.70
CA SER A 257 -6.06 10.93 -8.11
C SER A 257 -5.37 12.01 -8.93
N TRP A 258 -4.75 13.01 -8.25
CA TRP A 258 -4.00 14.07 -8.94
C TRP A 258 -2.69 13.61 -9.55
#